data_cd02e41d02f8d90c5006fdc475bd797e
#
_entry.id   cd02e41d02f8d90c5006fdc475bd797e
#
_cell.length_a   1.000
_cell.length_b   1.000
_cell.length_c   1.000
_cell.angle_alpha   90.00
_cell.angle_beta   90.00
_cell.angle_gamma   90.00
#
_symmetry.space_group_name_H-M   'P 1'
#
loop_
_entity.id
_entity.type
_entity.pdbx_description
1 polymer ?
#
loop_
_entity_poly.entity_id
_entity_poly.type
_entity_poly.pdbx_seq_one_letter_code
_entity_poly.pdbx_strand_id
1 'polypeptide(L)'
;MAATLTAAMKADLGKGNGRVLIIPTTDTLTDTSFDNADELFTTNGTLAVAEGEPTQTEIKLDQNGGETLTNMYETTKTTIKGTVPFISTALYDYFYIQLATGDKPISGTSIKIKGKTFQVAGCYTLDKKITKVSMYLESQSGETAVIYHNCEMFAVMDEKTVNKALASFNFTATPIAGGKFTILKGGVPTT
;
A
#
# COMPACT_ATOMS: atom_id res chain seq x y z
N MET A 1 -16.81 0.25 4.40
CA MET A 1 -17.58 -0.26 3.23
C MET A 1 -16.58 -0.61 2.15
N ALA A 2 -16.48 -1.87 1.78
CA ALA A 2 -15.60 -2.30 0.70
C ALA A 2 -15.98 -1.58 -0.61
N ALA A 3 -14.98 -1.02 -1.30
CA ALA A 3 -15.19 -0.35 -2.58
C ALA A 3 -15.62 -1.37 -3.62
N THR A 4 -16.84 -1.26 -4.13
CA THR A 4 -17.34 -2.14 -5.19
C THR A 4 -16.87 -1.61 -6.54
N LEU A 5 -16.06 -2.39 -7.25
CA LEU A 5 -15.62 -2.07 -8.60
C LEU A 5 -16.80 -2.11 -9.58
N THR A 6 -16.90 -1.09 -10.42
CA THR A 6 -17.81 -1.13 -11.57
C THR A 6 -17.28 -2.10 -12.64
N ALA A 7 -18.15 -2.55 -13.56
CA ALA A 7 -17.74 -3.43 -14.66
C ALA A 7 -16.64 -2.81 -15.55
N ALA A 8 -16.69 -1.49 -15.77
CA ALA A 8 -15.67 -0.77 -16.53
C ALA A 8 -14.31 -0.78 -15.78
N MET A 9 -14.30 -0.55 -14.47
CA MET A 9 -13.10 -0.62 -13.66
C MET A 9 -12.47 -2.03 -13.67
N LYS A 10 -13.31 -3.08 -13.66
CA LYS A 10 -12.83 -4.47 -13.76
C LYS A 10 -12.23 -4.80 -15.13
N ALA A 11 -12.70 -4.18 -16.20
CA ALA A 11 -12.15 -4.38 -17.55
C ALA A 11 -10.75 -3.76 -17.72
N ASP A 12 -10.49 -2.63 -17.02
CA ASP A 12 -9.19 -1.93 -17.06
C ASP A 12 -8.15 -2.56 -16.11
N LEU A 13 -8.59 -3.36 -15.15
CA LEU A 13 -7.71 -4.15 -14.30
C LEU A 13 -7.26 -5.39 -15.08
N GLY A 14 -6.06 -5.32 -15.65
CA GLY A 14 -5.49 -6.42 -16.42
C GLY A 14 -5.50 -7.73 -15.63
N LYS A 15 -5.77 -8.83 -16.31
CA LYS A 15 -5.63 -10.17 -15.76
C LYS A 15 -4.16 -10.42 -15.45
N GLY A 16 -3.77 -10.47 -14.20
CA GLY A 16 -2.37 -10.82 -13.92
C GLY A 16 -1.80 -10.45 -12.56
N ASN A 17 -2.50 -9.64 -11.76
CA ASN A 17 -2.08 -9.40 -10.39
C ASN A 17 -2.93 -10.21 -9.43
N GLY A 18 -2.27 -10.73 -8.41
CA GLY A 18 -2.96 -11.26 -7.26
C GLY A 18 -3.69 -10.14 -6.50
N ARG A 19 -4.40 -10.52 -5.48
CA ARG A 19 -5.18 -9.61 -4.64
C ARG A 19 -4.28 -8.94 -3.60
N VAL A 20 -4.48 -7.65 -3.39
CA VAL A 20 -3.79 -6.88 -2.34
C VAL A 20 -4.84 -6.32 -1.39
N LEU A 21 -4.81 -6.74 -0.14
CA LEU A 21 -5.68 -6.21 0.90
C LEU A 21 -4.85 -5.48 1.95
N ILE A 22 -5.41 -4.40 2.49
CA ILE A 22 -4.80 -3.66 3.59
C ILE A 22 -5.80 -3.48 4.73
N ILE A 23 -5.26 -3.54 5.94
CA ILE A 23 -5.99 -3.18 7.16
C ILE A 23 -5.10 -2.29 8.03
N PRO A 24 -5.64 -1.44 8.88
CA PRO A 24 -4.86 -0.79 9.93
C PRO A 24 -4.10 -1.82 10.75
N THR A 25 -2.86 -1.52 11.11
CA THR A 25 -2.05 -2.44 11.92
C THR A 25 -2.71 -2.72 13.26
N THR A 26 -2.82 -4.01 13.59
CA THR A 26 -3.22 -4.53 14.90
C THR A 26 -2.11 -5.43 15.44
N ASP A 27 -2.00 -5.57 16.75
CA ASP A 27 -0.95 -6.40 17.37
C ASP A 27 -1.12 -7.88 17.05
N THR A 28 -2.35 -8.34 16.86
CA THR A 28 -2.67 -9.73 16.55
C THR A 28 -3.71 -9.81 15.45
N LEU A 29 -3.44 -10.61 14.43
CA LEU A 29 -4.41 -10.93 13.38
C LEU A 29 -5.21 -12.17 13.78
N THR A 30 -6.50 -12.11 13.48
CA THR A 30 -7.44 -13.23 13.64
C THR A 30 -7.87 -13.75 12.27
N ASP A 31 -8.62 -14.83 12.24
CA ASP A 31 -9.19 -15.44 11.03
C ASP A 31 -10.11 -14.50 10.23
N THR A 32 -10.71 -13.51 10.90
CA THR A 32 -11.63 -12.53 10.28
C THR A 32 -11.01 -11.15 10.05
N SER A 33 -9.71 -10.98 10.34
CA SER A 33 -9.09 -9.65 10.29
C SER A 33 -9.16 -8.99 8.91
N PHE A 34 -9.14 -9.77 7.84
CA PHE A 34 -9.20 -9.26 6.45
C PHE A 34 -10.60 -9.28 5.83
N ASP A 35 -11.66 -9.69 6.54
CA ASP A 35 -13.03 -9.75 6.00
C ASP A 35 -13.56 -8.38 5.57
N ASN A 36 -13.16 -7.32 6.28
CA ASN A 36 -13.53 -5.94 5.97
C ASN A 36 -12.32 -5.11 5.49
N ALA A 37 -11.31 -5.76 4.96
CA ALA A 37 -10.11 -5.09 4.46
C ALA A 37 -10.42 -4.21 3.24
N ASP A 38 -9.65 -3.13 3.11
CA ASP A 38 -9.64 -2.33 1.90
C ASP A 38 -8.76 -2.99 0.83
N GLU A 39 -9.29 -3.08 -0.39
CA GLU A 39 -8.56 -3.69 -1.51
C GLU A 39 -7.82 -2.61 -2.31
N LEU A 40 -6.53 -2.81 -2.51
CA LEU A 40 -5.70 -2.03 -3.42
C LEU A 40 -5.72 -2.69 -4.80
N PHE A 41 -6.49 -2.12 -5.71
CA PHE A 41 -6.52 -2.57 -7.10
C PHE A 41 -5.28 -2.09 -7.84
N THR A 42 -4.27 -2.94 -7.95
CA THR A 42 -3.01 -2.58 -8.60
C THR A 42 -3.08 -2.73 -10.11
N THR A 43 -2.43 -1.83 -10.84
CA THR A 43 -2.23 -1.97 -12.29
C THR A 43 -1.38 -3.21 -12.57
N ASN A 44 -1.74 -3.95 -13.63
CA ASN A 44 -1.01 -5.16 -14.03
C ASN A 44 0.50 -4.91 -14.18
N GLY A 45 1.31 -5.78 -13.58
CA GLY A 45 2.77 -5.72 -13.65
C GLY A 45 3.42 -4.62 -12.80
N THR A 46 2.67 -3.87 -12.00
CA THR A 46 3.25 -2.81 -11.15
C THR A 46 3.49 -3.24 -9.72
N LEU A 47 2.82 -4.30 -9.25
CA LEU A 47 3.06 -4.84 -7.91
C LEU A 47 4.42 -5.54 -7.87
N ALA A 48 5.31 -5.05 -7.04
CA ALA A 48 6.63 -5.62 -6.84
C ALA A 48 6.96 -5.68 -5.35
N VAL A 49 7.54 -6.80 -4.95
CA VAL A 49 8.15 -6.98 -3.64
C VAL A 49 9.66 -7.08 -3.88
N ALA A 50 10.41 -6.14 -3.37
CA ALA A 50 11.87 -6.14 -3.43
C ALA A 50 12.42 -6.39 -2.03
N GLU A 51 13.09 -7.52 -1.88
CA GLU A 51 13.90 -7.80 -0.70
C GLU A 51 15.29 -7.25 -0.93
N GLY A 52 15.80 -6.50 0.04
CA GLY A 52 17.15 -5.99 -0.08
C GLY A 52 18.16 -7.05 0.31
N GLU A 53 19.25 -7.11 -0.44
CA GLU A 53 20.37 -7.97 -0.11
C GLU A 53 21.13 -7.43 1.10
N PRO A 54 21.58 -8.31 2.04
CA PRO A 54 22.44 -7.88 3.14
C PRO A 54 23.74 -7.31 2.60
N THR A 55 24.11 -6.10 3.04
CA THR A 55 25.40 -5.51 2.71
C THR A 55 26.40 -5.87 3.80
N GLN A 56 27.51 -6.48 3.40
CA GLN A 56 28.61 -6.79 4.30
C GLN A 56 29.61 -5.64 4.28
N THR A 57 29.92 -5.12 5.45
CA THR A 57 31.02 -4.15 5.64
C THR A 57 32.11 -4.79 6.49
N GLU A 58 33.31 -4.88 5.93
CA GLU A 58 34.50 -5.34 6.67
C GLU A 58 35.06 -4.21 7.51
N ILE A 59 35.21 -4.46 8.80
CA ILE A 59 35.96 -3.54 9.70
C ILE A 59 37.37 -4.05 9.80
N LYS A 60 38.37 -3.25 9.34
CA LYS A 60 39.78 -3.56 9.37
C LYS A 60 40.48 -2.73 10.43
N LEU A 61 41.47 -3.32 11.08
CA LEU A 61 42.33 -2.62 12.01
C LEU A 61 43.61 -2.19 11.29
N ASP A 62 43.90 -0.88 11.27
CA ASP A 62 45.15 -0.34 10.68
C ASP A 62 46.41 -0.82 11.42
N GLN A 63 46.29 -1.12 12.72
CA GLN A 63 47.41 -1.54 13.57
C GLN A 63 47.94 -2.94 13.28
N ASN A 64 47.13 -3.80 12.60
CA ASN A 64 47.49 -5.18 12.30
C ASN A 64 47.68 -5.44 10.78
N GLY A 65 48.12 -4.43 10.04
CA GLY A 65 48.38 -4.61 8.60
C GLY A 65 47.10 -4.82 7.75
N GLY A 66 45.95 -4.36 8.23
CA GLY A 66 44.68 -4.45 7.50
C GLY A 66 43.93 -5.76 7.68
N GLU A 67 44.22 -6.54 8.71
CA GLU A 67 43.44 -7.74 9.03
C GLU A 67 41.98 -7.38 9.41
N THR A 68 41.04 -8.18 8.92
CA THR A 68 39.62 -8.02 9.21
C THR A 68 39.32 -8.34 10.67
N LEU A 69 38.87 -7.34 11.44
CA LEU A 69 38.46 -7.50 12.83
C LEU A 69 37.10 -8.21 12.93
N THR A 70 36.16 -7.75 12.13
CA THR A 70 34.79 -8.28 12.11
C THR A 70 34.09 -7.88 10.82
N ASN A 71 33.02 -8.62 10.49
CA ASN A 71 32.12 -8.30 9.41
C ASN A 71 30.82 -7.79 10.01
N MET A 72 30.38 -6.61 9.61
CA MET A 72 29.05 -6.07 9.91
C MET A 72 28.12 -6.35 8.73
N TYR A 73 26.95 -6.89 9.03
CA TYR A 73 25.91 -7.09 8.04
C TYR A 73 24.78 -6.11 8.29
N GLU A 74 24.50 -5.27 7.32
CA GLU A 74 23.30 -4.44 7.32
C GLU A 74 22.25 -5.08 6.43
N THR A 75 21.09 -5.38 7.00
CA THR A 75 19.95 -5.86 6.23
C THR A 75 19.23 -4.68 5.61
N THR A 76 19.10 -4.67 4.29
CA THR A 76 18.27 -3.70 3.60
C THR A 76 16.79 -4.02 3.79
N LYS A 77 15.95 -2.97 3.78
CA LYS A 77 14.53 -3.10 4.04
C LYS A 77 13.82 -3.71 2.83
N THR A 78 12.93 -4.66 3.09
CA THR A 78 11.93 -5.10 2.11
C THR A 78 11.03 -3.93 1.74
N THR A 79 10.75 -3.75 0.45
CA THR A 79 9.80 -2.75 -0.04
C THR A 79 8.76 -3.38 -0.93
N ILE A 80 7.50 -2.99 -0.72
CA ILE A 80 6.35 -3.41 -1.51
C ILE A 80 5.85 -2.17 -2.24
N LYS A 81 5.82 -2.23 -3.57
CA LYS A 81 5.43 -1.09 -4.41
C LYS A 81 4.37 -1.51 -5.41
N GLY A 82 3.51 -0.57 -5.76
CA GLY A 82 2.53 -0.79 -6.82
C GLY A 82 1.85 0.50 -7.23
N THR A 83 1.17 0.47 -8.38
CA THR A 83 0.37 1.58 -8.87
C THR A 83 -1.10 1.23 -8.74
N VAL A 84 -1.87 2.09 -8.11
CA VAL A 84 -3.33 1.99 -7.98
C VAL A 84 -3.96 2.99 -8.94
N PRO A 85 -4.67 2.53 -9.99
CA PRO A 85 -5.24 3.41 -11.01
C PRO A 85 -6.43 4.22 -10.52
N PHE A 86 -7.07 3.76 -9.42
CA PHE A 86 -8.21 4.43 -8.80
C PHE A 86 -8.05 4.39 -7.29
N ILE A 87 -8.43 5.49 -6.63
CA ILE A 87 -8.55 5.50 -5.19
C ILE A 87 -10.01 5.69 -4.83
N SER A 88 -10.57 4.74 -4.08
CA SER A 88 -11.84 4.95 -3.39
C SER A 88 -11.64 6.03 -2.31
N THR A 89 -12.72 6.72 -1.93
CA THR A 89 -12.64 7.73 -0.87
C THR A 89 -12.06 7.16 0.44
N ALA A 90 -12.31 5.89 0.73
CA ALA A 90 -11.74 5.21 1.88
C ALA A 90 -10.20 5.12 1.84
N LEU A 91 -9.60 4.97 0.65
CA LEU A 91 -8.15 4.91 0.50
C LEU A 91 -7.46 6.26 0.66
N TYR A 92 -8.15 7.38 0.44
CA TYR A 92 -7.58 8.70 0.72
C TYR A 92 -7.21 8.86 2.20
N ASP A 93 -7.99 8.27 3.11
CA ASP A 93 -7.72 8.33 4.55
C ASP A 93 -6.43 7.60 4.97
N TYR A 94 -5.93 6.68 4.13
CA TYR A 94 -4.62 6.05 4.33
C TYR A 94 -3.46 6.93 3.87
N PHE A 95 -3.65 7.76 2.85
CA PHE A 95 -2.55 8.45 2.18
C PHE A 95 -2.46 9.94 2.47
N TYR A 96 -3.54 10.56 2.95
CA TYR A 96 -3.63 11.98 3.22
C TYR A 96 -4.22 12.26 4.59
N ILE A 97 -3.91 13.44 5.11
CA ILE A 97 -4.47 13.92 6.38
C ILE A 97 -5.80 14.62 6.07
N GLN A 98 -6.89 14.08 6.62
CA GLN A 98 -8.21 14.68 6.47
C GLN A 98 -8.32 15.96 7.31
N LEU A 99 -8.85 17.02 6.71
CA LEU A 99 -9.09 18.29 7.39
C LEU A 99 -10.25 18.18 8.39
N ALA A 100 -10.08 18.79 9.55
CA ALA A 100 -11.15 18.96 10.52
C ALA A 100 -12.33 19.76 9.91
N THR A 101 -13.51 19.60 10.48
CA THR A 101 -14.74 20.22 9.93
C THR A 101 -14.62 21.75 9.81
N GLY A 102 -13.93 22.41 10.75
CA GLY A 102 -13.74 23.87 10.74
C GLY A 102 -12.73 24.39 9.69
N ASP A 103 -11.84 23.52 9.21
CA ASP A 103 -10.74 23.89 8.31
C ASP A 103 -11.04 23.54 6.84
N LYS A 104 -12.23 22.98 6.57
CA LYS A 104 -12.61 22.57 5.21
C LYS A 104 -12.83 23.79 4.31
N PRO A 105 -12.19 23.85 3.12
CA PRO A 105 -12.39 24.93 2.16
C PRO A 105 -13.79 24.94 1.53
N ILE A 106 -14.52 23.83 1.65
CA ILE A 106 -15.92 23.69 1.20
C ILE A 106 -16.76 23.36 2.42
N SER A 107 -17.66 24.26 2.78
CA SER A 107 -18.50 24.15 3.99
C SER A 107 -19.69 23.19 3.84
N GLY A 108 -20.06 22.82 2.62
CA GLY A 108 -21.21 21.96 2.34
C GLY A 108 -20.82 20.53 2.02
N THR A 109 -21.85 19.66 1.91
CA THR A 109 -21.68 18.28 1.45
C THR A 109 -21.67 18.13 -0.07
N SER A 110 -21.93 19.21 -0.81
CA SER A 110 -21.92 19.23 -2.27
C SER A 110 -21.47 20.59 -2.80
N ILE A 111 -20.93 20.60 -4.01
CA ILE A 111 -20.55 21.80 -4.76
C ILE A 111 -21.09 21.73 -6.18
N LYS A 112 -21.52 22.89 -6.71
CA LYS A 112 -22.03 23.01 -8.06
C LYS A 112 -21.00 23.68 -8.96
N ILE A 113 -20.54 22.97 -10.00
CA ILE A 113 -19.54 23.45 -10.93
C ILE A 113 -20.07 23.30 -12.36
N LYS A 114 -20.16 24.42 -13.10
CA LYS A 114 -20.63 24.42 -14.51
C LYS A 114 -21.92 23.62 -14.73
N GLY A 115 -22.89 23.79 -13.84
CA GLY A 115 -24.20 23.11 -13.93
C GLY A 115 -24.25 21.66 -13.43
N LYS A 116 -23.12 21.07 -13.04
CA LYS A 116 -23.05 19.71 -12.44
C LYS A 116 -22.91 19.82 -10.94
N THR A 117 -23.67 19.01 -10.20
CA THR A 117 -23.55 18.90 -8.73
C THR A 117 -22.66 17.71 -8.38
N PHE A 118 -21.62 17.96 -7.59
CA PHE A 118 -20.69 16.95 -7.07
C PHE A 118 -20.87 16.84 -5.56
N GLN A 119 -20.85 15.62 -5.04
CA GLN A 119 -20.76 15.37 -3.61
C GLN A 119 -19.32 15.54 -3.13
N VAL A 120 -19.14 16.20 -1.99
CA VAL A 120 -17.83 16.36 -1.34
C VAL A 120 -17.53 15.07 -0.57
N ALA A 121 -16.65 14.24 -1.09
CA ALA A 121 -16.27 12.98 -0.47
C ALA A 121 -15.28 13.15 0.70
N GLY A 122 -14.45 14.20 0.67
CA GLY A 122 -13.50 14.55 1.72
C GLY A 122 -12.73 15.80 1.36
N CYS A 123 -12.09 16.40 2.36
CA CYS A 123 -11.15 17.51 2.20
C CYS A 123 -9.85 17.12 2.90
N TYR A 124 -8.73 17.25 2.20
CA TYR A 124 -7.43 16.75 2.66
C TYR A 124 -6.36 17.83 2.53
N THR A 125 -5.31 17.70 3.34
CA THR A 125 -4.08 18.49 3.16
C THR A 125 -3.26 17.88 2.01
N LEU A 126 -2.30 18.66 1.48
CA LEU A 126 -1.31 18.13 0.53
C LEU A 126 -0.20 17.32 1.23
N ASP A 127 -0.17 17.36 2.56
CA ASP A 127 0.81 16.63 3.33
C ASP A 127 0.58 15.13 3.24
N LYS A 128 1.67 14.40 3.07
CA LYS A 128 1.63 12.95 2.97
C LYS A 128 1.47 12.33 4.34
N LYS A 129 0.60 11.34 4.42
CA LYS A 129 0.42 10.54 5.62
C LYS A 129 1.18 9.23 5.47
N ILE A 130 1.97 8.89 6.49
CA ILE A 130 2.54 7.56 6.65
C ILE A 130 1.61 6.78 7.56
N THR A 131 1.00 5.74 7.03
CA THR A 131 0.04 4.92 7.78
C THR A 131 0.62 3.54 8.06
N LYS A 132 0.41 3.05 9.25
CA LYS A 132 0.79 1.67 9.62
C LYS A 132 -0.32 0.72 9.23
N VAL A 133 0.01 -0.26 8.40
CA VAL A 133 -0.93 -1.25 7.87
C VAL A 133 -0.35 -2.65 7.92
N SER A 134 -1.22 -3.65 7.99
CA SER A 134 -0.87 -5.01 7.63
C SER A 134 -1.38 -5.29 6.21
N MET A 135 -0.53 -5.88 5.37
CA MET A 135 -0.79 -6.12 3.96
C MET A 135 -0.89 -7.60 3.66
N TYR A 136 -1.96 -8.00 3.00
CA TYR A 136 -2.14 -9.33 2.44
C TYR A 136 -1.92 -9.28 0.93
N LEU A 137 -1.01 -10.10 0.45
CA LEU A 137 -0.66 -10.25 -0.96
C LEU A 137 -0.98 -11.68 -1.39
N GLU A 138 -1.94 -11.83 -2.28
CA GLU A 138 -2.36 -13.13 -2.80
C GLU A 138 -1.76 -13.35 -4.19
N SER A 139 -1.33 -14.58 -4.46
CA SER A 139 -0.90 -14.98 -5.80
C SER A 139 -2.08 -14.98 -6.77
N GLN A 140 -1.78 -14.89 -8.08
CA GLN A 140 -2.81 -14.91 -9.11
C GLN A 140 -3.65 -16.20 -9.11
N SER A 141 -3.08 -17.32 -8.69
CA SER A 141 -3.80 -18.60 -8.58
C SER A 141 -4.71 -18.66 -7.35
N GLY A 142 -4.53 -17.78 -6.36
CA GLY A 142 -5.21 -17.85 -5.07
C GLY A 142 -4.69 -18.94 -4.15
N GLU A 143 -3.72 -19.75 -4.59
CA GLU A 143 -3.22 -20.89 -3.80
C GLU A 143 -2.21 -20.51 -2.72
N THR A 144 -1.56 -19.38 -2.90
CA THR A 144 -0.54 -18.88 -1.97
C THR A 144 -0.75 -17.41 -1.69
N ALA A 145 -0.47 -17.01 -0.47
CA ALA A 145 -0.48 -15.61 -0.08
C ALA A 145 0.59 -15.32 0.97
N VAL A 146 0.94 -14.03 1.09
CA VAL A 146 1.86 -13.54 2.11
C VAL A 146 1.22 -12.39 2.85
N ILE A 147 1.30 -12.42 4.17
CA ILE A 147 0.91 -11.30 5.02
C ILE A 147 2.17 -10.64 5.54
N TYR A 148 2.34 -9.35 5.24
CA TYR A 148 3.35 -8.50 5.86
C TYR A 148 2.71 -7.74 7.01
N HIS A 149 3.20 -8.01 8.23
CA HIS A 149 2.71 -7.37 9.43
C HIS A 149 3.39 -6.03 9.65
N ASN A 150 2.60 -5.01 10.02
CA ASN A 150 3.10 -3.73 10.48
C ASN A 150 4.06 -3.04 9.48
N CYS A 151 3.51 -2.69 8.30
CA CYS A 151 4.20 -1.91 7.28
C CYS A 151 3.91 -0.42 7.45
N GLU A 152 4.90 0.41 7.22
CA GLU A 152 4.71 1.84 6.99
C GLU A 152 4.42 2.06 5.51
N MET A 153 3.24 2.59 5.21
CA MET A 153 2.76 2.79 3.84
C MET A 153 2.50 4.27 3.57
N PHE A 154 2.90 4.72 2.40
CA PHE A 154 2.54 6.03 1.85
C PHE A 154 2.29 5.91 0.34
N ALA A 155 1.62 6.90 -0.24
CA ALA A 155 1.42 6.97 -1.67
C ALA A 155 1.70 8.37 -2.23
N VAL A 156 2.10 8.39 -3.50
CA VAL A 156 2.35 9.61 -4.26
C VAL A 156 1.50 9.57 -5.53
N MET A 157 0.82 10.69 -5.81
CA MET A 157 0.07 10.83 -7.05
C MET A 157 1.02 10.81 -8.25
N ASP A 158 0.68 10.03 -9.26
CA ASP A 158 1.42 9.99 -10.53
C ASP A 158 0.79 11.01 -11.49
N GLU A 159 1.54 12.07 -11.81
CA GLU A 159 1.08 13.13 -12.71
C GLU A 159 0.91 12.67 -14.16
N LYS A 160 1.50 11.56 -14.55
CA LYS A 160 1.51 11.05 -15.94
C LYS A 160 0.16 10.49 -16.39
N THR A 161 -0.77 10.27 -15.48
CA THR A 161 -2.02 9.56 -15.77
C THR A 161 -3.26 10.45 -15.84
N VAL A 162 -3.11 11.75 -15.91
CA VAL A 162 -4.23 12.72 -15.93
C VAL A 162 -5.12 12.60 -17.20
N ASN A 163 -4.78 11.76 -18.17
CA ASN A 163 -5.45 11.75 -19.48
C ASN A 163 -6.78 10.99 -19.56
N LYS A 164 -7.21 10.23 -18.56
CA LYS A 164 -8.48 9.45 -18.69
C LYS A 164 -9.34 9.35 -17.43
N ALA A 165 -9.41 10.35 -16.59
CA ALA A 165 -10.40 10.42 -15.51
C ALA A 165 -9.86 10.05 -14.18
N LEU A 166 -9.06 9.85 -13.50
CA LEU A 166 -8.63 9.81 -12.10
C LEU A 166 -7.13 9.54 -11.99
N ALA A 167 -6.48 10.36 -11.20
CA ALA A 167 -5.07 10.22 -10.91
C ALA A 167 -4.74 8.81 -10.42
N SER A 168 -3.71 8.18 -10.95
CA SER A 168 -3.14 6.98 -10.35
C SER A 168 -2.22 7.35 -9.19
N PHE A 169 -2.04 6.43 -8.28
CA PHE A 169 -1.17 6.60 -7.12
C PHE A 169 -0.14 5.48 -7.06
N ASN A 170 1.10 5.86 -6.89
CA ASN A 170 2.18 4.94 -6.61
C ASN A 170 2.31 4.80 -5.10
N PHE A 171 1.98 3.64 -4.56
CA PHE A 171 2.20 3.35 -3.15
C PHE A 171 3.53 2.65 -2.90
N THR A 172 4.07 2.91 -1.74
CA THR A 172 5.24 2.18 -1.20
C THR A 172 4.91 1.78 0.23
N ALA A 173 5.07 0.51 0.54
CA ALA A 173 4.95 -0.02 1.89
C ALA A 173 6.26 -0.69 2.28
N THR A 174 6.71 -0.43 3.50
CA THR A 174 7.96 -0.97 4.02
C THR A 174 7.67 -1.60 5.38
N PRO A 175 7.89 -2.91 5.56
CA PRO A 175 7.84 -3.52 6.88
C PRO A 175 8.78 -2.80 7.84
N ILE A 176 8.32 -2.52 9.05
CA ILE A 176 9.16 -1.88 10.06
C ILE A 176 10.31 -2.80 10.49
N ALA A 177 11.33 -2.23 11.11
CA ALA A 177 12.47 -3.00 11.64
C ALA A 177 11.98 -4.10 12.58
N GLY A 178 12.45 -5.33 12.35
CA GLY A 178 11.96 -6.53 13.04
C GLY A 178 10.57 -6.97 12.59
N GLY A 179 10.07 -6.46 11.46
CA GLY A 179 8.79 -6.82 10.87
C GLY A 179 8.66 -8.33 10.62
N LYS A 180 7.45 -8.82 10.78
CA LYS A 180 7.12 -10.23 10.59
C LYS A 180 6.35 -10.39 9.29
N PHE A 181 6.53 -11.53 8.65
CA PHE A 181 5.66 -11.95 7.56
C PHE A 181 5.17 -13.39 7.79
N THR A 182 4.02 -13.69 7.22
CA THR A 182 3.41 -15.03 7.30
C THR A 182 3.11 -15.53 5.90
N ILE A 183 3.55 -16.73 5.57
CA ILE A 183 3.25 -17.39 4.30
C ILE A 183 2.04 -18.28 4.49
N LEU A 184 1.04 -18.12 3.63
CA LEU A 184 -0.16 -18.93 3.58
C LEU A 184 -0.14 -19.82 2.34
N LYS A 185 -0.60 -21.06 2.46
CA LYS A 185 -0.69 -22.04 1.38
C LYS A 185 -2.03 -22.76 1.43
N GLY A 186 -2.52 -23.18 0.26
CA GLY A 186 -3.72 -23.99 0.14
C GLY A 186 -5.01 -23.21 0.28
N GLY A 187 -5.05 -21.97 -0.21
CA GLY A 187 -6.28 -21.18 -0.26
C GLY A 187 -7.35 -21.92 -1.07
N VAL A 188 -8.43 -22.32 -0.41
CA VAL A 188 -9.61 -22.94 -1.05
C VAL A 188 -10.78 -21.97 -0.85
N PRO A 189 -11.52 -21.62 -1.91
CA PRO A 189 -12.71 -20.79 -1.75
C PRO A 189 -13.69 -21.46 -0.79
N THR A 190 -14.11 -20.71 0.23
CA THR A 190 -15.23 -21.13 1.08
C THR A 190 -16.51 -20.95 0.27
N THR A 191 -17.21 -22.05 0.01
CA THR A 191 -18.54 -22.08 -0.63
C THR A 191 -19.62 -21.57 0.32
#